data_b45b9a936e4d9aae84296551d1827182
#
_entry.id   b45b9a936e4d9aae84296551d1827182
#
_cell.length_a   1.000
_cell.length_b   1.000
_cell.length_c   1.000
_cell.angle_alpha   90.00
_cell.angle_beta   90.00
_cell.angle_gamma   90.00
#
_symmetry.space_group_name_H-M   'P 1'
#
loop_
_entity.id
_entity.type
_entity.pdbx_description
1 polymer ?
#
loop_
_entity_poly.entity_id
_entity_poly.type
_entity_poly.pdbx_seq_one_letter_code
_entity_poly.pdbx_strand_id
1 'polypeptide(L)'
;PVTDTRIRTFIKDFSEPYLKTGDRKYLCRKPCYHDEEFMTSDLARVNRNIDKFLKYSPRSFDCGDENSLTKWGTAFDFCFSEKTLAAERVWLKEVYGDLDALNKSWGTDFTAWDKVTPLITEDARKLHSKDRRWAAWADHRRFMELTYCGYFRKVKEAIEAKAPGVPLDMSGTQPPNGWTGMDMGLLS
;
A
#
# COMPACT_ATOMS: atom_id res chain seq x y z
N PRO A 1 18.14 -4.08 9.44
CA PRO A 1 16.97 -3.25 9.21
C PRO A 1 16.08 -3.16 10.46
N VAL A 2 15.40 -2.02 10.66
CA VAL A 2 14.47 -1.85 11.77
C VAL A 2 13.11 -2.47 11.47
N THR A 3 12.78 -2.59 10.18
CA THR A 3 11.56 -3.21 9.69
C THR A 3 11.85 -4.15 8.53
N ASP A 4 10.85 -4.88 8.10
CA ASP A 4 10.88 -5.74 6.91
C ASP A 4 9.48 -5.71 6.28
N THR A 5 9.35 -4.95 5.22
CA THR A 5 8.08 -4.73 4.51
C THR A 5 7.87 -5.71 3.37
N ARG A 6 8.85 -6.56 3.08
CA ARG A 6 8.79 -7.49 1.96
C ARG A 6 7.62 -8.45 2.09
N ILE A 7 6.98 -8.69 0.97
CA ILE A 7 5.98 -9.74 0.89
C ILE A 7 6.69 -11.11 0.98
N ARG A 8 6.38 -11.88 2.02
CA ARG A 8 7.05 -13.17 2.29
C ARG A 8 6.50 -14.32 1.47
N THR A 9 5.30 -14.16 0.95
CA THR A 9 4.63 -15.16 0.12
C THR A 9 5.04 -14.94 -1.34
N PHE A 10 5.26 -16.02 -2.10
CA PHE A 10 5.55 -15.89 -3.52
C PHE A 10 4.35 -15.30 -4.26
N ILE A 11 4.62 -14.41 -5.22
CA ILE A 11 3.54 -13.77 -5.98
C ILE A 11 2.65 -14.80 -6.69
N LYS A 12 3.20 -15.94 -7.10
CA LYS A 12 2.45 -17.05 -7.72
C LYS A 12 1.35 -17.60 -6.81
N ASP A 13 1.53 -17.56 -5.48
CA ASP A 13 0.54 -18.05 -4.50
C ASP A 13 -0.71 -17.15 -4.46
N PHE A 14 -0.62 -15.97 -5.03
CA PHE A 14 -1.72 -15.04 -5.24
C PHE A 14 -2.20 -15.04 -6.69
N SER A 15 -1.26 -14.91 -7.66
CA SER A 15 -1.58 -14.74 -9.07
C SER A 15 -2.18 -15.98 -9.70
N GLU A 16 -1.63 -17.17 -9.45
CA GLU A 16 -2.16 -18.41 -10.04
C GLU A 16 -3.59 -18.72 -9.59
N PRO A 17 -3.92 -18.69 -8.28
CA PRO A 17 -5.30 -18.89 -7.83
C PRO A 17 -6.24 -17.80 -8.35
N TYR A 18 -5.78 -16.54 -8.40
CA TYR A 18 -6.57 -15.44 -8.94
C TYR A 18 -6.90 -15.66 -10.43
N LEU A 19 -5.89 -16.00 -11.24
CA LEU A 19 -6.08 -16.25 -12.68
C LEU A 19 -7.02 -17.44 -12.95
N LYS A 20 -7.03 -18.45 -12.06
CA LYS A 20 -7.93 -19.61 -12.18
C LYS A 20 -9.37 -19.30 -11.81
N THR A 21 -9.59 -18.44 -10.82
CA THR A 21 -10.91 -18.30 -10.17
C THR A 21 -11.54 -16.93 -10.39
N GLY A 22 -10.75 -15.89 -10.71
CA GLY A 22 -11.17 -14.49 -10.70
C GLY A 22 -11.52 -13.95 -9.31
N ASP A 23 -11.29 -14.73 -8.24
CA ASP A 23 -11.70 -14.36 -6.89
C ASP A 23 -10.73 -13.36 -6.28
N ARG A 24 -11.21 -12.15 -5.99
CA ARG A 24 -10.45 -11.03 -5.44
C ARG A 24 -9.87 -11.29 -4.04
N LYS A 25 -10.29 -12.35 -3.33
CA LYS A 25 -9.65 -12.75 -2.06
C LYS A 25 -8.16 -13.04 -2.22
N TYR A 26 -7.72 -13.42 -3.41
CA TYR A 26 -6.30 -13.63 -3.73
C TYR A 26 -5.55 -12.33 -4.02
N LEU A 27 -6.26 -11.19 -4.12
CA LEU A 27 -5.66 -9.87 -4.22
C LEU A 27 -5.42 -9.21 -2.84
N CYS A 28 -5.48 -10.00 -1.76
CA CYS A 28 -5.23 -9.51 -0.40
C CYS A 28 -3.77 -9.69 -0.03
N ARG A 29 -3.05 -8.58 0.12
CA ARG A 29 -1.64 -8.57 0.55
C ARG A 29 -1.48 -9.15 1.96
N LYS A 30 -0.44 -9.91 2.17
CA LYS A 30 -0.02 -10.41 3.48
C LYS A 30 1.43 -10.02 3.76
N PRO A 31 1.70 -9.17 4.75
CA PRO A 31 0.73 -8.56 5.67
C PRO A 31 -0.08 -7.41 5.03
N CYS A 32 -1.29 -7.16 5.56
CA CYS A 32 -2.13 -6.04 5.17
C CYS A 32 -1.83 -4.83 6.08
N TYR A 33 -1.58 -3.66 5.50
CA TYR A 33 -1.27 -2.44 6.26
C TYR A 33 -2.49 -1.78 6.93
N HIS A 34 -3.70 -2.23 6.61
CA HIS A 34 -4.95 -1.84 7.30
C HIS A 34 -5.40 -2.87 8.33
N ASP A 35 -4.56 -3.86 8.62
CA ASP A 35 -4.76 -4.78 9.72
C ASP A 35 -4.19 -4.20 11.01
N GLU A 36 -5.04 -3.79 11.94
CA GLU A 36 -4.64 -3.14 13.19
C GLU A 36 -3.77 -4.04 14.07
N GLU A 37 -4.07 -5.34 14.13
CA GLU A 37 -3.27 -6.30 14.90
C GLU A 37 -1.86 -6.41 14.31
N PHE A 38 -1.77 -6.55 12.99
CA PHE A 38 -0.48 -6.54 12.32
C PHE A 38 0.27 -5.23 12.57
N MET A 39 -0.36 -4.08 12.35
CA MET A 39 0.28 -2.77 12.50
C MET A 39 0.78 -2.54 13.92
N THR A 40 -0.01 -2.88 14.93
CA THR A 40 0.37 -2.76 16.33
C THR A 40 1.56 -3.64 16.67
N SER A 41 1.53 -4.91 16.27
CA SER A 41 2.60 -5.87 16.54
C SER A 41 3.89 -5.51 15.81
N ASP A 42 3.77 -5.02 14.58
CA ASP A 42 4.91 -4.63 13.74
C ASP A 42 5.59 -3.36 14.26
N LEU A 43 4.85 -2.32 14.59
CA LEU A 43 5.39 -1.10 15.19
C LEU A 43 6.01 -1.36 16.58
N ALA A 44 5.45 -2.28 17.36
CA ALA A 44 6.09 -2.73 18.60
C ALA A 44 7.44 -3.42 18.32
N ARG A 45 7.53 -4.22 17.25
CA ARG A 45 8.78 -4.83 16.79
C ARG A 45 9.80 -3.77 16.34
N VAL A 46 9.35 -2.79 15.54
CA VAL A 46 10.17 -1.64 15.11
C VAL A 46 10.75 -0.94 16.33
N ASN A 47 9.92 -0.61 17.31
CA ASN A 47 10.36 0.06 18.55
C ASN A 47 11.42 -0.75 19.31
N ARG A 48 11.24 -2.08 19.46
CA ARG A 48 12.25 -2.95 20.08
C ARG A 48 13.56 -2.98 19.28
N ASN A 49 13.49 -2.96 17.96
CA ASN A 49 14.68 -2.92 17.12
C ASN A 49 15.42 -1.58 17.25
N ILE A 50 14.72 -0.46 17.30
CA ILE A 50 15.31 0.86 17.56
C ILE A 50 16.05 0.81 18.91
N ASP A 51 15.39 0.42 20.00
CA ASP A 51 15.99 0.34 21.35
C ASP A 51 17.24 -0.52 21.39
N LYS A 52 17.23 -1.66 20.66
CA LYS A 52 18.37 -2.57 20.56
C LYS A 52 19.60 -1.92 19.95
N PHE A 53 19.43 -1.05 18.97
CA PHE A 53 20.53 -0.46 18.22
C PHE A 53 20.95 0.93 18.70
N LEU A 54 20.14 1.63 19.48
CA LEU A 54 20.47 2.97 20.00
C LEU A 54 21.79 3.03 20.76
N LYS A 55 22.10 1.99 21.53
CA LYS A 55 23.39 1.90 22.29
C LYS A 55 24.64 1.92 21.43
N TYR A 56 24.52 1.73 20.12
CA TYR A 56 25.64 1.75 19.18
C TYR A 56 25.75 3.08 18.43
N SER A 57 24.96 4.10 18.81
CA SER A 57 24.91 5.42 18.16
C SER A 57 24.78 5.33 16.63
N PRO A 58 23.70 4.72 16.11
CA PRO A 58 23.54 4.49 14.68
C PRO A 58 23.53 5.83 13.94
N ARG A 59 24.15 5.89 12.75
CA ARG A 59 24.09 7.05 11.87
C ARG A 59 22.79 7.10 11.09
N SER A 60 22.16 5.96 10.85
CA SER A 60 20.86 5.81 10.23
C SER A 60 20.20 4.50 10.65
N PHE A 61 18.90 4.41 10.42
CA PHE A 61 18.15 3.16 10.50
C PHE A 61 17.69 2.75 9.11
N ASP A 62 17.92 1.51 8.74
CA ASP A 62 17.54 0.98 7.44
C ASP A 62 16.22 0.21 7.52
N CYS A 63 15.27 0.47 6.61
CA CYS A 63 14.00 -0.24 6.53
C CYS A 63 14.08 -1.55 5.74
N GLY A 64 15.28 -1.96 5.31
CA GLY A 64 15.49 -3.19 4.58
C GLY A 64 15.64 -2.97 3.08
N ASP A 65 16.00 -4.06 2.43
CA ASP A 65 16.30 -4.09 1.00
C ASP A 65 15.07 -4.42 0.16
N GLU A 66 15.04 -3.93 -1.07
CA GLU A 66 14.02 -4.24 -2.10
C GLU A 66 12.57 -3.97 -1.65
N ASN A 67 12.37 -2.86 -0.92
CA ASN A 67 11.06 -2.48 -0.42
C ASN A 67 10.08 -2.25 -1.57
N SER A 68 8.91 -2.89 -1.49
CA SER A 68 7.83 -2.76 -2.48
C SER A 68 6.52 -3.27 -1.91
N LEU A 69 5.41 -2.67 -2.34
CA LEU A 69 4.07 -3.17 -2.05
C LEU A 69 3.85 -4.57 -2.64
N THR A 70 4.39 -4.80 -3.85
CA THR A 70 4.46 -6.10 -4.52
C THR A 70 5.87 -6.67 -4.44
N LYS A 71 6.09 -7.91 -4.89
CA LYS A 71 7.43 -8.47 -4.96
C LYS A 71 8.18 -7.94 -6.18
N TRP A 72 9.32 -7.28 -5.96
CA TRP A 72 10.21 -6.76 -7.02
C TRP A 72 9.52 -5.89 -8.06
N GLY A 73 8.53 -5.10 -7.64
CA GLY A 73 7.78 -4.25 -8.56
C GLY A 73 6.89 -4.99 -9.56
N THR A 74 6.62 -6.29 -9.30
CA THR A 74 5.73 -7.09 -10.16
C THR A 74 4.37 -6.42 -10.29
N ALA A 75 3.87 -6.33 -11.52
CA ALA A 75 2.53 -5.81 -11.83
C ALA A 75 1.46 -6.74 -11.25
N PHE A 76 1.01 -6.46 -10.04
CA PHE A 76 -0.05 -7.20 -9.35
C PHE A 76 -0.89 -6.25 -8.49
N ASP A 77 -2.20 -6.44 -8.52
CA ASP A 77 -3.13 -5.57 -7.82
C ASP A 77 -3.26 -5.95 -6.35
N PHE A 78 -2.62 -5.19 -5.48
CA PHE A 78 -2.81 -5.19 -4.04
C PHE A 78 -3.30 -3.81 -3.59
N CYS A 79 -4.04 -3.71 -2.51
CA CYS A 79 -4.66 -4.74 -1.68
C CYS A 79 -6.18 -4.61 -1.75
N PHE A 80 -6.89 -5.70 -2.00
CA PHE A 80 -8.36 -5.73 -2.06
C PHE A 80 -8.98 -6.41 -0.82
N SER A 81 -8.30 -6.40 0.33
CA SER A 81 -8.91 -6.85 1.57
C SER A 81 -10.02 -5.91 2.01
N GLU A 82 -11.05 -6.44 2.70
CA GLU A 82 -12.14 -5.60 3.20
C GLU A 82 -11.65 -4.46 4.11
N LYS A 83 -10.60 -4.69 4.90
CA LYS A 83 -9.98 -3.66 5.73
C LYS A 83 -9.38 -2.53 4.88
N THR A 84 -8.71 -2.88 3.78
CA THR A 84 -8.15 -1.89 2.84
C THR A 84 -9.25 -1.14 2.11
N LEU A 85 -10.26 -1.85 1.59
CA LEU A 85 -11.39 -1.23 0.89
C LEU A 85 -12.18 -0.31 1.79
N ALA A 86 -12.38 -0.67 3.07
CA ALA A 86 -13.04 0.20 4.03
C ALA A 86 -12.27 1.50 4.25
N ALA A 87 -10.95 1.42 4.44
CA ALA A 87 -10.08 2.60 4.58
C ALA A 87 -10.04 3.45 3.30
N GLU A 88 -10.00 2.82 2.12
CA GLU A 88 -10.03 3.50 0.84
C GLU A 88 -11.34 4.27 0.63
N ARG A 89 -12.48 3.69 1.02
CA ARG A 89 -13.79 4.37 0.96
C ARG A 89 -13.84 5.63 1.84
N VAL A 90 -13.17 5.62 2.99
CA VAL A 90 -13.03 6.82 3.83
C VAL A 90 -12.22 7.89 3.09
N TRP A 91 -11.06 7.53 2.56
CA TRP A 91 -10.22 8.43 1.78
C TRP A 91 -10.94 8.97 0.53
N LEU A 92 -11.66 8.12 -0.21
CA LEU A 92 -12.44 8.54 -1.37
C LEU A 92 -13.54 9.57 -1.02
N LYS A 93 -14.17 9.44 0.16
CA LYS A 93 -15.10 10.46 0.65
C LYS A 93 -14.43 11.81 0.87
N GLU A 94 -13.20 11.83 1.37
CA GLU A 94 -12.42 13.06 1.55
C GLU A 94 -12.04 13.67 0.20
N VAL A 95 -11.68 12.85 -0.80
CA VAL A 95 -11.26 13.30 -2.13
C VAL A 95 -12.45 13.83 -2.95
N TYR A 96 -13.57 13.12 -2.94
CA TYR A 96 -14.71 13.41 -3.82
C TYR A 96 -15.83 14.21 -3.14
N GLY A 97 -15.91 14.19 -1.82
CA GLY A 97 -16.97 14.81 -1.04
C GLY A 97 -18.26 13.98 -1.04
N ASP A 98 -18.81 13.68 -2.20
CA ASP A 98 -20.04 12.91 -2.34
C ASP A 98 -19.92 11.77 -3.37
N LEU A 99 -20.93 10.90 -3.34
CA LEU A 99 -20.96 9.70 -4.17
C LEU A 99 -21.23 10.00 -5.65
N ASP A 100 -21.94 11.08 -5.93
CA ASP A 100 -22.28 11.49 -7.30
C ASP A 100 -21.02 12.01 -8.01
N ALA A 101 -20.18 12.78 -7.33
CA ALA A 101 -18.90 13.23 -7.85
C ALA A 101 -17.97 12.05 -8.15
N LEU A 102 -17.89 11.05 -7.25
CA LEU A 102 -17.14 9.82 -7.49
C LEU A 102 -17.70 9.07 -8.71
N ASN A 103 -19.01 8.83 -8.75
CA ASN A 103 -19.66 8.12 -9.86
C ASN A 103 -19.42 8.81 -11.20
N LYS A 104 -19.49 10.14 -11.23
CA LYS A 104 -19.20 10.93 -12.42
C LYS A 104 -17.74 10.75 -12.87
N SER A 105 -16.79 10.79 -11.93
CA SER A 105 -15.35 10.62 -12.22
C SER A 105 -15.03 9.20 -12.70
N TRP A 106 -15.56 8.19 -12.02
CA TRP A 106 -15.31 6.79 -12.32
C TRP A 106 -16.17 6.26 -13.47
N GLY A 107 -17.28 6.96 -13.79
CA GLY A 107 -18.29 6.51 -14.74
C GLY A 107 -19.04 5.29 -14.25
N THR A 108 -19.43 5.33 -12.99
CA THR A 108 -20.15 4.28 -12.27
C THR A 108 -21.51 4.79 -11.77
N ASP A 109 -22.28 3.89 -11.17
CA ASP A 109 -23.62 4.16 -10.64
C ASP A 109 -23.80 3.58 -9.23
N PHE A 110 -22.75 3.59 -8.41
CA PHE A 110 -22.84 3.15 -7.03
C PHE A 110 -23.94 3.91 -6.29
N THR A 111 -24.75 3.18 -5.52
CA THR A 111 -25.85 3.73 -4.72
C THR A 111 -25.49 3.93 -3.25
N ALA A 112 -24.36 3.38 -2.81
CA ALA A 112 -23.89 3.50 -1.44
C ALA A 112 -22.37 3.34 -1.37
N TRP A 113 -21.72 4.02 -0.41
CA TRP A 113 -20.29 4.00 -0.24
C TRP A 113 -19.71 2.61 0.06
N ASP A 114 -20.46 1.77 0.77
CA ASP A 114 -20.04 0.40 1.10
C ASP A 114 -19.96 -0.52 -0.13
N LYS A 115 -20.57 -0.11 -1.25
CA LYS A 115 -20.51 -0.81 -2.54
C LYS A 115 -19.37 -0.35 -3.42
N VAL A 116 -18.77 0.81 -3.12
CA VAL A 116 -17.67 1.34 -3.93
C VAL A 116 -16.50 0.34 -3.89
N THR A 117 -16.07 -0.06 -5.08
CA THR A 117 -14.95 -0.99 -5.27
C THR A 117 -14.13 -0.54 -6.47
N PRO A 118 -12.82 -0.31 -6.31
CA PRO A 118 -11.96 0.13 -7.40
C PRO A 118 -11.76 -0.97 -8.45
N LEU A 119 -11.18 -0.58 -9.59
CA LEU A 119 -10.85 -1.49 -10.67
C LEU A 119 -9.48 -2.14 -10.45
N ILE A 120 -9.37 -3.41 -10.81
CA ILE A 120 -8.09 -4.06 -11.02
C ILE A 120 -7.53 -3.68 -12.40
N THR A 121 -6.24 -3.87 -12.61
CA THR A 121 -5.55 -3.51 -13.86
C THR A 121 -6.18 -4.14 -15.10
N GLU A 122 -6.58 -5.39 -15.01
CA GLU A 122 -7.19 -6.09 -16.16
C GLU A 122 -8.55 -5.49 -16.54
N ASP A 123 -9.40 -5.21 -15.55
CA ASP A 123 -10.72 -4.61 -15.79
C ASP A 123 -10.58 -3.17 -16.30
N ALA A 124 -9.63 -2.40 -15.75
CA ALA A 124 -9.33 -1.06 -16.24
C ALA A 124 -8.87 -1.07 -17.71
N ARG A 125 -8.02 -2.03 -18.11
CA ARG A 125 -7.59 -2.19 -19.51
C ARG A 125 -8.75 -2.52 -20.45
N LYS A 126 -9.66 -3.40 -20.03
CA LYS A 126 -10.86 -3.76 -20.82
C LYS A 126 -11.78 -2.55 -21.01
N LEU A 127 -11.98 -1.77 -19.97
CA LEU A 127 -12.82 -0.55 -20.03
C LEU A 127 -12.14 0.57 -20.80
N HIS A 128 -10.82 0.78 -20.63
CA HIS A 128 -10.09 1.81 -21.34
C HIS A 128 -10.16 1.68 -22.87
N SER A 129 -10.16 0.48 -23.39
CA SER A 129 -10.30 0.23 -24.83
C SER A 129 -11.61 0.77 -25.41
N LYS A 130 -12.64 0.95 -24.55
CA LYS A 130 -13.97 1.46 -24.92
C LYS A 130 -14.17 2.92 -24.53
N ASP A 131 -13.89 3.25 -23.26
CA ASP A 131 -14.32 4.50 -22.64
C ASP A 131 -13.19 5.40 -22.14
N ARG A 132 -11.93 4.97 -22.23
CA ARG A 132 -10.73 5.67 -21.73
C ARG A 132 -10.81 6.03 -20.23
N ARG A 133 -11.45 5.19 -19.41
CA ARG A 133 -11.66 5.42 -17.97
C ARG A 133 -10.60 4.72 -17.14
N TRP A 134 -9.77 5.50 -16.46
CA TRP A 134 -8.72 5.01 -15.57
C TRP A 134 -8.91 5.42 -14.11
N ALA A 135 -9.85 6.34 -13.82
CA ALA A 135 -9.94 6.98 -12.50
C ALA A 135 -10.05 5.96 -11.35
N ALA A 136 -10.96 5.01 -11.42
CA ALA A 136 -11.14 4.00 -10.39
C ALA A 136 -9.90 3.12 -10.13
N TRP A 137 -9.09 2.87 -11.16
CA TRP A 137 -7.83 2.17 -11.04
C TRP A 137 -6.73 3.09 -10.48
N ALA A 138 -6.64 4.32 -10.98
CA ALA A 138 -5.64 5.27 -10.58
C ALA A 138 -5.78 5.67 -9.11
N ASP A 139 -7.00 5.89 -8.65
CA ASP A 139 -7.30 6.20 -7.25
C ASP A 139 -6.87 5.08 -6.33
N HIS A 140 -7.15 3.82 -6.69
CA HIS A 140 -6.66 2.69 -5.90
C HIS A 140 -5.12 2.64 -5.85
N ARG A 141 -4.43 2.90 -6.98
CA ARG A 141 -2.95 2.98 -6.98
C ARG A 141 -2.47 4.10 -6.07
N ARG A 142 -3.07 5.28 -6.18
CA ARG A 142 -2.74 6.42 -5.30
C ARG A 142 -2.99 6.12 -3.83
N PHE A 143 -4.13 5.52 -3.51
CA PHE A 143 -4.43 5.11 -2.14
C PHE A 143 -3.40 4.11 -1.59
N MET A 144 -2.96 3.16 -2.41
CA MET A 144 -1.95 2.19 -1.99
C MET A 144 -0.55 2.80 -1.84
N GLU A 145 -0.20 3.82 -2.63
CA GLU A 145 1.02 4.62 -2.43
C GLU A 145 0.97 5.36 -1.08
N LEU A 146 -0.14 6.06 -0.81
CA LEU A 146 -0.35 6.75 0.47
C LEU A 146 -0.26 5.78 1.66
N THR A 147 -0.86 4.60 1.52
CA THR A 147 -0.83 3.54 2.54
C THR A 147 0.59 3.06 2.80
N TYR A 148 1.32 2.74 1.74
CA TYR A 148 2.66 2.16 1.86
C TYR A 148 3.69 3.19 2.34
N CYS A 149 3.69 4.39 1.77
CA CYS A 149 4.53 5.49 2.24
C CYS A 149 4.15 5.93 3.67
N GLY A 150 2.85 5.91 4.00
CA GLY A 150 2.34 6.16 5.34
C GLY A 150 2.87 5.19 6.40
N TYR A 151 3.12 3.94 6.04
CA TYR A 151 3.79 3.00 6.94
C TYR A 151 5.22 3.46 7.27
N PHE A 152 6.03 3.86 6.29
CA PHE A 152 7.38 4.35 6.54
C PHE A 152 7.41 5.63 7.35
N ARG A 153 6.41 6.51 7.16
CA ARG A 153 6.25 7.70 8.01
C ARG A 153 6.11 7.32 9.48
N LYS A 154 5.28 6.32 9.80
CA LYS A 154 5.14 5.83 11.19
C LYS A 154 6.45 5.23 11.74
N VAL A 155 7.24 4.58 10.90
CA VAL A 155 8.57 4.09 11.30
C VAL A 155 9.53 5.26 11.58
N LYS A 156 9.53 6.29 10.70
CA LYS A 156 10.33 7.51 10.90
C LYS A 156 9.93 8.25 12.18
N GLU A 157 8.63 8.38 12.45
CA GLU A 157 8.11 8.98 13.69
C GLU A 157 8.59 8.21 14.94
N ALA A 158 8.61 6.88 14.89
CA ALA A 158 9.11 6.06 15.98
C ALA A 158 10.63 6.23 16.20
N ILE A 159 11.41 6.42 15.13
CA ILE A 159 12.84 6.73 15.22
C ILE A 159 13.02 8.13 15.79
N GLU A 160 12.34 9.14 15.27
CA GLU A 160 12.47 10.53 15.70
C GLU A 160 12.14 10.70 17.19
N ALA A 161 11.16 9.95 17.71
CA ALA A 161 10.80 9.96 19.12
C ALA A 161 11.92 9.45 20.05
N LYS A 162 12.84 8.63 19.54
CA LYS A 162 13.91 7.98 20.35
C LYS A 162 15.32 8.43 19.97
N ALA A 163 15.50 8.84 18.74
CA ALA A 163 16.78 9.25 18.16
C ALA A 163 16.57 10.46 17.22
N PRO A 164 16.27 11.64 17.78
CA PRO A 164 16.00 12.84 16.97
C PRO A 164 17.11 13.12 15.97
N GLY A 165 16.74 13.38 14.72
CA GLY A 165 17.67 13.69 13.64
C GLY A 165 18.39 12.49 13.02
N VAL A 166 18.15 11.28 13.49
CA VAL A 166 18.71 10.07 12.85
C VAL A 166 17.79 9.65 11.68
N PRO A 167 18.33 9.59 10.44
CA PRO A 167 17.51 9.31 9.27
C PRO A 167 17.03 7.86 9.20
N LEU A 168 15.94 7.64 8.47
CA LEU A 168 15.50 6.34 7.99
C LEU A 168 15.94 6.17 6.54
N ASP A 169 16.72 5.14 6.26
CA ASP A 169 17.22 4.81 4.93
C ASP A 169 16.46 3.64 4.31
N MET A 170 16.52 3.56 2.99
CA MET A 170 16.08 2.41 2.20
C MET A 170 17.21 1.91 1.32
N SER A 171 17.58 0.63 1.47
CA SER A 171 18.52 -0.03 0.56
C SER A 171 17.76 -0.62 -0.63
N GLY A 172 18.38 -0.63 -1.84
CA GLY A 172 17.90 -1.39 -2.98
C GLY A 172 16.44 -1.12 -3.34
N THR A 173 16.02 0.15 -3.39
CA THR A 173 14.65 0.50 -3.74
C THR A 173 14.24 -0.05 -5.10
N GLN A 174 13.04 -0.59 -5.18
CA GLN A 174 12.46 -0.97 -6.46
C GLN A 174 12.12 0.27 -7.30
N PRO A 175 12.21 0.19 -8.64
CA PRO A 175 11.83 1.31 -9.51
C PRO A 175 10.41 1.76 -9.20
N PRO A 176 10.14 3.07 -9.07
CA PRO A 176 8.80 3.57 -8.87
C PRO A 176 7.93 3.21 -10.07
N ASN A 177 6.82 2.55 -9.79
CA ASN A 177 5.79 2.25 -10.78
C ASN A 177 4.44 2.10 -10.07
N GLY A 178 3.34 2.01 -10.80
CA GLY A 178 1.99 1.98 -10.25
C GLY A 178 1.68 0.78 -9.31
N TRP A 179 2.59 -0.17 -9.13
CA TRP A 179 2.37 -1.35 -8.27
C TRP A 179 3.34 -1.44 -7.09
N THR A 180 4.45 -0.71 -7.11
CA THR A 180 5.43 -0.75 -6.01
C THR A 180 4.95 -0.04 -4.75
N GLY A 181 4.01 0.87 -4.87
CA GLY A 181 3.58 1.76 -3.78
C GLY A 181 4.65 2.79 -3.37
N MET A 182 5.70 2.94 -4.17
CA MET A 182 6.84 3.82 -3.89
C MET A 182 6.63 5.16 -4.59
N ASP A 183 6.22 6.17 -3.84
CA ASP A 183 6.20 7.56 -4.28
C ASP A 183 7.35 8.29 -3.58
N MET A 184 8.40 8.63 -4.34
CA MET A 184 9.60 9.25 -3.81
C MET A 184 9.34 10.65 -3.23
N GLY A 185 8.31 11.36 -3.72
CA GLY A 185 7.89 12.65 -3.15
C GLY A 185 7.17 12.50 -1.81
N LEU A 186 6.55 11.36 -1.52
CA LEU A 186 5.93 11.07 -0.22
C LEU A 186 6.95 10.53 0.80
N LEU A 187 8.09 10.02 0.33
CA LEU A 187 9.13 9.40 1.17
C LEU A 187 10.22 10.41 1.58
N SER A 188 10.33 11.53 0.89
CA SER A 188 11.23 12.64 1.23
C SER A 188 10.62 13.49 2.36
#